data_abcdb0d2bd0702de750f8c97f24db324
#
_entry.id   abcdb0d2bd0702de750f8c97f24db324
#
_cell.length_a   1.000
_cell.length_b   1.000
_cell.length_c   1.000
_cell.angle_alpha   90.00
_cell.angle_beta   90.00
_cell.angle_gamma   90.00
#
_symmetry.space_group_name_H-M   'P 1'
#
loop_
_entity.id
_entity.type
_entity.pdbx_description
1 polymer ?
#
loop_
_entity_poly.entity_id
_entity_poly.type
_entity_poly.pdbx_seq_one_letter_code
_entity_poly.pdbx_strand_id
1 'polypeptide(L)'
;MSFDSLSVIIPLIIIVLLLVSMIKILREYERGVIFMLGRFWGVKGPGLIIVIPGLQQMLRVDLRTMVLDVPTQDVISRDNVSVKVNAVIYFRVVDPERAIIQVEDYYEATSQLAQTTLRSVLGQHELDDMLAEREKLSTNIQTILDNQTDGWGIKVTHVEMKQVDLNDSMVRAIAKQAEAERERRAKVIHAEGELQAASKLLESAETLAKQPEAIQLRYLQTLTEIASDKSNTIVFPLPMERIGAMLRDLTKK
;
A
#
# COMPACT_ATOMS: atom_id res chain seq x y z
N MET A 1 -55.69 -51.54 -3.18
CA MET A 1 -55.77 -50.08 -3.24
C MET A 1 -56.53 -49.70 -4.51
N SER A 2 -57.74 -49.18 -4.29
CA SER A 2 -58.68 -48.90 -5.39
C SER A 2 -58.11 -47.72 -6.25
N PHE A 3 -58.33 -47.76 -7.56
CA PHE A 3 -57.92 -46.71 -8.50
C PHE A 3 -58.37 -45.31 -8.08
N ASP A 4 -59.47 -45.23 -7.32
CA ASP A 4 -60.01 -43.96 -6.79
C ASP A 4 -59.12 -43.31 -5.71
N SER A 5 -58.39 -44.11 -4.92
CA SER A 5 -57.47 -43.55 -3.91
C SER A 5 -56.19 -42.95 -4.58
N LEU A 6 -55.74 -43.52 -5.70
CA LEU A 6 -54.58 -43.03 -6.42
C LEU A 6 -54.88 -41.66 -7.10
N SER A 7 -56.11 -41.48 -7.60
CA SER A 7 -56.56 -40.24 -8.24
C SER A 7 -56.61 -39.03 -7.31
N VAL A 8 -56.76 -39.25 -6.01
CA VAL A 8 -56.77 -38.19 -4.99
C VAL A 8 -55.37 -37.98 -4.37
N ILE A 9 -54.58 -39.05 -4.22
CA ILE A 9 -53.27 -38.98 -3.58
C ILE A 9 -52.25 -38.22 -4.44
N ILE A 10 -52.25 -38.44 -5.77
CA ILE A 10 -51.32 -37.76 -6.68
C ILE A 10 -51.47 -36.25 -6.66
N PRO A 11 -52.68 -35.65 -6.85
CA PRO A 11 -52.83 -34.21 -6.78
C PRO A 11 -52.52 -33.62 -5.40
N LEU A 12 -52.81 -34.36 -4.32
CA LEU A 12 -52.46 -33.95 -2.96
C LEU A 12 -50.96 -33.86 -2.76
N ILE A 13 -50.18 -34.82 -3.26
CA ILE A 13 -48.73 -34.80 -3.19
C ILE A 13 -48.18 -33.61 -4.00
N ILE A 14 -48.72 -33.33 -5.19
CA ILE A 14 -48.32 -32.22 -6.03
C ILE A 14 -48.56 -30.88 -5.32
N ILE A 15 -49.74 -30.74 -4.66
CA ILE A 15 -50.06 -29.52 -3.90
C ILE A 15 -49.07 -29.34 -2.72
N VAL A 16 -48.78 -30.42 -1.97
CA VAL A 16 -47.84 -30.37 -0.87
C VAL A 16 -46.43 -30.01 -1.34
N LEU A 17 -45.95 -30.59 -2.45
CA LEU A 17 -44.66 -30.29 -3.06
C LEU A 17 -44.61 -28.80 -3.51
N LEU A 18 -45.69 -28.29 -4.10
CA LEU A 18 -45.82 -26.90 -4.48
C LEU A 18 -45.74 -25.97 -3.26
N LEU A 19 -46.47 -26.27 -2.19
CA LEU A 19 -46.43 -25.48 -0.95
C LEU A 19 -45.03 -25.46 -0.32
N VAL A 20 -44.35 -26.58 -0.28
CA VAL A 20 -42.99 -26.68 0.25
C VAL A 20 -41.99 -25.87 -0.64
N SER A 21 -42.16 -25.92 -1.96
CA SER A 21 -41.35 -25.17 -2.92
C SER A 21 -41.50 -23.64 -2.82
N MET A 22 -42.68 -23.18 -2.34
CA MET A 22 -42.95 -21.76 -2.13
C MET A 22 -42.13 -21.14 -0.98
N ILE A 23 -41.76 -21.97 0.00
CA ILE A 23 -41.06 -21.50 1.18
C ILE A 23 -39.57 -21.35 0.86
N LYS A 24 -39.05 -20.12 0.98
CA LYS A 24 -37.63 -19.83 0.87
C LYS A 24 -37.17 -19.16 2.17
N ILE A 25 -35.97 -19.54 2.62
CA ILE A 25 -35.34 -18.92 3.78
C ILE A 25 -34.13 -18.14 3.31
N LEU A 26 -34.09 -16.87 3.68
CA LEU A 26 -32.94 -15.99 3.46
C LEU A 26 -32.17 -15.80 4.75
N ARG A 27 -30.87 -15.78 4.64
CA ARG A 27 -29.96 -15.49 5.75
C ARG A 27 -29.94 -13.99 6.07
N GLU A 28 -29.44 -13.62 7.25
CA GLU A 28 -29.39 -12.23 7.71
C GLU A 28 -28.67 -11.28 6.71
N TYR A 29 -27.65 -11.78 6.08
CA TYR A 29 -26.83 -11.04 5.11
C TYR A 29 -27.30 -11.17 3.65
N GLU A 30 -28.41 -11.88 3.40
CA GLU A 30 -29.01 -12.04 2.08
C GLU A 30 -30.25 -11.17 1.94
N ARG A 31 -30.47 -10.65 0.75
CA ARG A 31 -31.73 -10.00 0.35
C ARG A 31 -32.26 -10.69 -0.89
N GLY A 32 -33.56 -10.87 -0.91
CA GLY A 32 -34.27 -11.43 -2.05
C GLY A 32 -34.89 -10.34 -2.90
N VAL A 33 -34.41 -10.15 -4.11
CA VAL A 33 -35.06 -9.28 -5.10
C VAL A 33 -36.09 -10.12 -5.84
N ILE A 34 -37.37 -9.75 -5.70
CA ILE A 34 -38.49 -10.51 -6.25
C ILE A 34 -39.03 -9.81 -7.49
N PHE A 35 -39.14 -10.59 -8.55
CA PHE A 35 -39.81 -10.20 -9.79
C PHE A 35 -41.11 -10.97 -9.94
N MET A 36 -42.20 -10.29 -10.23
CA MET A 36 -43.49 -10.88 -10.54
C MET A 36 -43.80 -10.72 -12.03
N LEU A 37 -43.91 -11.81 -12.75
CA LEU A 37 -44.13 -11.83 -14.19
C LEU A 37 -43.14 -10.92 -14.97
N GLY A 38 -41.87 -10.93 -14.56
CA GLY A 38 -40.82 -10.11 -15.16
C GLY A 38 -40.76 -8.65 -14.67
N ARG A 39 -41.71 -8.22 -13.82
CA ARG A 39 -41.73 -6.86 -13.26
C ARG A 39 -41.20 -6.87 -11.84
N PHE A 40 -40.36 -5.89 -11.49
CA PHE A 40 -39.90 -5.72 -10.13
C PHE A 40 -41.07 -5.56 -9.16
N TRP A 41 -41.08 -6.36 -8.10
CA TRP A 41 -42.10 -6.34 -7.07
C TRP A 41 -41.61 -5.73 -5.75
N GLY A 42 -40.38 -6.03 -5.38
CA GLY A 42 -39.76 -5.47 -4.17
C GLY A 42 -38.61 -6.31 -3.65
N VAL A 43 -37.89 -5.76 -2.66
CA VAL A 43 -36.81 -6.43 -1.95
C VAL A 43 -37.35 -6.99 -0.63
N LYS A 44 -37.12 -8.28 -0.37
CA LYS A 44 -37.47 -8.93 0.88
C LYS A 44 -36.25 -9.11 1.77
N GLY A 45 -36.45 -8.86 3.07
CA GLY A 45 -35.45 -9.03 4.11
C GLY A 45 -35.18 -10.48 4.49
N PRO A 46 -34.34 -10.70 5.51
CA PRO A 46 -34.01 -12.04 6.00
C PRO A 46 -35.20 -12.73 6.64
N GLY A 47 -35.12 -14.04 6.73
CA GLY A 47 -36.14 -14.88 7.32
C GLY A 47 -36.95 -15.70 6.30
N LEU A 48 -38.13 -16.10 6.68
CA LEU A 48 -39.01 -16.91 5.88
C LEU A 48 -39.81 -16.06 4.90
N ILE A 49 -39.67 -16.35 3.60
CA ILE A 49 -40.37 -15.70 2.52
C ILE A 49 -41.15 -16.72 1.70
N ILE A 50 -42.29 -16.28 1.20
CA ILE A 50 -43.13 -17.09 0.31
C ILE A 50 -42.94 -16.55 -1.10
N VAL A 51 -42.52 -17.44 -2.02
CA VAL A 51 -42.28 -17.14 -3.45
C VAL A 51 -43.13 -18.11 -4.25
N ILE A 52 -44.01 -17.63 -5.09
CA ILE A 52 -44.89 -18.45 -5.92
C ILE A 52 -44.11 -18.92 -7.15
N PRO A 53 -43.75 -20.25 -7.25
CA PRO A 53 -43.00 -20.73 -8.39
C PRO A 53 -43.85 -20.60 -9.67
N GLY A 54 -43.17 -20.17 -10.75
CA GLY A 54 -43.84 -19.93 -12.04
C GLY A 54 -44.34 -18.50 -12.24
N LEU A 55 -44.77 -17.80 -11.18
CA LEU A 55 -45.21 -16.39 -11.24
C LEU A 55 -44.15 -15.42 -10.73
N GLN A 56 -43.39 -15.88 -9.73
CA GLN A 56 -42.36 -15.06 -9.08
C GLN A 56 -40.98 -15.69 -9.28
N GLN A 57 -40.02 -14.82 -9.58
CA GLN A 57 -38.60 -15.16 -9.59
C GLN A 57 -37.91 -14.39 -8.49
N MET A 58 -37.00 -15.04 -7.76
CA MET A 58 -36.23 -14.42 -6.69
C MET A 58 -34.75 -14.54 -7.01
N LEU A 59 -34.06 -13.42 -7.06
CA LEU A 59 -32.61 -13.33 -7.10
C LEU A 59 -32.07 -13.00 -5.70
N ARG A 60 -31.04 -13.72 -5.28
CA ARG A 60 -30.40 -13.51 -3.97
C ARG A 60 -29.21 -12.59 -4.17
N VAL A 61 -29.09 -11.61 -3.30
CA VAL A 61 -27.98 -10.66 -3.26
C VAL A 61 -27.35 -10.72 -1.87
N ASP A 62 -26.05 -10.89 -1.80
CA ASP A 62 -25.26 -10.86 -0.55
C ASP A 62 -24.87 -9.40 -0.25
N LEU A 63 -25.10 -8.96 1.00
CA LEU A 63 -24.79 -7.61 1.47
C LEU A 63 -23.41 -7.48 2.13
N ARG A 64 -22.72 -8.60 2.32
CA ARG A 64 -21.37 -8.60 2.91
C ARG A 64 -20.38 -7.93 1.99
N THR A 65 -19.30 -7.45 2.58
CA THR A 65 -18.17 -6.96 1.80
C THR A 65 -17.55 -8.11 1.02
N MET A 66 -17.48 -7.93 -0.27
CA MET A 66 -16.83 -8.83 -1.22
C MET A 66 -15.47 -8.28 -1.60
N VAL A 67 -14.57 -9.19 -1.92
CA VAL A 67 -13.21 -8.88 -2.37
C VAL A 67 -13.13 -9.16 -3.86
N LEU A 68 -12.77 -8.16 -4.62
CA LEU A 68 -12.55 -8.23 -6.06
C LEU A 68 -11.07 -8.09 -6.35
N ASP A 69 -10.48 -9.10 -6.91
CA ASP A 69 -9.09 -9.05 -7.38
C ASP A 69 -9.05 -8.50 -8.81
N VAL A 70 -8.45 -7.33 -8.97
CA VAL A 70 -8.29 -6.69 -10.28
C VAL A 70 -7.06 -7.26 -10.95
N PRO A 71 -7.18 -7.86 -12.13
CA PRO A 71 -6.04 -8.44 -12.84
C PRO A 71 -5.01 -7.37 -13.18
N THR A 72 -3.77 -7.82 -13.35
CA THR A 72 -2.63 -6.95 -13.68
C THR A 72 -2.92 -6.13 -14.95
N GLN A 73 -2.75 -4.82 -14.83
CA GLN A 73 -2.90 -3.85 -15.91
C GLN A 73 -1.54 -3.30 -16.32
N ASP A 74 -1.27 -3.29 -17.63
CA ASP A 74 -0.14 -2.55 -18.19
C ASP A 74 -0.53 -1.08 -18.34
N VAL A 75 0.21 -0.21 -17.65
CA VAL A 75 -0.04 1.24 -17.63
C VAL A 75 1.25 1.97 -18.00
N ILE A 76 1.13 3.05 -18.75
CA ILE A 76 2.23 3.96 -19.02
C ILE A 76 2.03 5.17 -18.11
N SER A 77 2.98 5.43 -17.23
CA SER A 77 2.98 6.59 -16.33
C SER A 77 3.18 7.90 -17.09
N ARG A 78 2.97 9.04 -16.41
CA ARG A 78 3.14 10.37 -16.99
C ARG A 78 4.57 10.62 -17.45
N ASP A 79 5.57 10.04 -16.81
CA ASP A 79 7.00 10.08 -17.15
C ASP A 79 7.40 9.02 -18.19
N ASN A 80 6.41 8.43 -18.89
CA ASN A 80 6.58 7.47 -20.00
C ASN A 80 7.27 6.16 -19.60
N VAL A 81 7.05 5.71 -18.37
CA VAL A 81 7.51 4.41 -17.88
C VAL A 81 6.38 3.40 -17.93
N SER A 82 6.62 2.22 -18.53
CA SER A 82 5.66 1.12 -18.53
C SER A 82 5.74 0.36 -17.21
N VAL A 83 4.62 0.28 -16.51
CA VAL A 83 4.46 -0.41 -15.24
C VAL A 83 3.32 -1.41 -15.29
N LYS A 84 3.42 -2.48 -14.53
CA LYS A 84 2.34 -3.46 -14.33
C LYS A 84 1.80 -3.29 -12.92
N VAL A 85 0.50 -3.02 -12.82
CA VAL A 85 -0.14 -2.76 -11.54
C VAL A 85 -1.35 -3.66 -11.37
N ASN A 86 -1.51 -4.23 -10.20
CA ASN A 86 -2.70 -4.95 -9.77
C ASN A 86 -3.25 -4.35 -8.47
N ALA A 87 -4.54 -4.54 -8.24
CA ALA A 87 -5.22 -3.98 -7.08
C ALA A 87 -6.27 -4.95 -6.54
N VAL A 88 -6.67 -4.69 -5.30
CA VAL A 88 -7.82 -5.35 -4.66
C VAL A 88 -8.83 -4.29 -4.29
N ILE A 89 -10.08 -4.58 -4.56
CA ILE A 89 -11.20 -3.71 -4.25
C ILE A 89 -12.12 -4.42 -3.28
N TYR A 90 -12.43 -3.74 -2.19
CA TYR A 90 -13.44 -4.16 -1.23
C TYR A 90 -14.71 -3.37 -1.49
N PHE A 91 -15.77 -4.07 -1.84
CA PHE A 91 -17.05 -3.43 -2.12
C PHE A 91 -18.20 -4.25 -1.51
N ARG A 92 -19.34 -3.61 -1.36
CA ARG A 92 -20.57 -4.26 -0.89
C ARG A 92 -21.78 -3.68 -1.62
N VAL A 93 -22.83 -4.49 -1.74
CA VAL A 93 -24.10 -4.03 -2.23
C VAL A 93 -24.86 -3.32 -1.10
N VAL A 94 -25.26 -2.08 -1.34
CA VAL A 94 -26.08 -1.28 -0.41
C VAL A 94 -27.54 -1.32 -0.84
N ASP A 95 -27.79 -1.22 -2.14
CA ASP A 95 -29.12 -1.25 -2.72
C ASP A 95 -29.25 -2.46 -3.67
N PRO A 96 -29.82 -3.58 -3.20
CA PRO A 96 -29.97 -4.79 -4.00
C PRO A 96 -30.88 -4.62 -5.24
N GLU A 97 -31.85 -3.68 -5.18
CA GLU A 97 -32.70 -3.38 -6.32
C GLU A 97 -31.89 -2.83 -7.47
N ARG A 98 -31.12 -1.77 -7.20
CA ARG A 98 -30.29 -1.12 -8.22
C ARG A 98 -29.22 -2.06 -8.76
N ALA A 99 -28.61 -2.87 -7.89
CA ALA A 99 -27.55 -3.79 -8.27
C ALA A 99 -28.02 -4.88 -9.26
N ILE A 100 -29.31 -5.21 -9.28
CA ILE A 100 -29.87 -6.24 -10.18
C ILE A 100 -30.57 -5.60 -11.40
N ILE A 101 -31.15 -4.41 -11.25
CA ILE A 101 -31.92 -3.78 -12.34
C ILE A 101 -31.03 -2.93 -13.24
N GLN A 102 -30.06 -2.23 -12.67
CA GLN A 102 -29.24 -1.27 -13.43
C GLN A 102 -28.07 -1.93 -14.15
N VAL A 103 -27.60 -3.09 -13.68
CA VAL A 103 -26.43 -3.79 -14.21
C VAL A 103 -26.75 -5.27 -14.30
N GLU A 104 -26.34 -5.91 -15.40
CA GLU A 104 -26.54 -7.34 -15.62
C GLU A 104 -25.72 -8.19 -14.63
N ASP A 105 -24.43 -7.87 -14.53
CA ASP A 105 -23.52 -8.47 -13.56
C ASP A 105 -22.69 -7.35 -12.89
N TYR A 106 -23.08 -7.03 -11.66
CA TYR A 106 -22.44 -5.96 -10.89
C TYR A 106 -20.98 -6.31 -10.51
N TYR A 107 -20.65 -7.59 -10.39
CA TYR A 107 -19.30 -8.03 -10.08
C TYR A 107 -18.37 -7.77 -11.26
N GLU A 108 -18.76 -8.25 -12.44
CA GLU A 108 -17.98 -8.06 -13.67
C GLU A 108 -17.91 -6.57 -14.08
N ALA A 109 -19.03 -5.85 -13.98
CA ALA A 109 -19.07 -4.43 -14.30
C ALA A 109 -18.13 -3.62 -13.38
N THR A 110 -18.11 -3.92 -12.07
CA THR A 110 -17.19 -3.28 -11.12
C THR A 110 -15.74 -3.63 -11.45
N SER A 111 -15.47 -4.86 -11.88
CA SER A 111 -14.13 -5.29 -12.29
C SER A 111 -13.62 -4.51 -13.51
N GLN A 112 -14.43 -4.40 -14.55
CA GLN A 112 -14.08 -3.66 -15.77
C GLN A 112 -13.91 -2.15 -15.50
N LEU A 113 -14.78 -1.59 -14.68
CA LEU A 113 -14.69 -0.20 -14.25
C LEU A 113 -13.41 0.06 -13.47
N ALA A 114 -13.06 -0.83 -12.57
CA ALA A 114 -11.84 -0.76 -11.78
C ALA A 114 -10.58 -0.79 -12.66
N GLN A 115 -10.52 -1.70 -13.64
CA GLN A 115 -9.40 -1.79 -14.56
C GLN A 115 -9.20 -0.51 -15.36
N THR A 116 -10.28 0.06 -15.88
CA THR A 116 -10.23 1.31 -16.66
C THR A 116 -9.88 2.52 -15.79
N THR A 117 -10.41 2.59 -14.58
CA THR A 117 -10.12 3.67 -13.62
C THR A 117 -8.67 3.60 -13.14
N LEU A 118 -8.16 2.40 -12.80
CA LEU A 118 -6.74 2.21 -12.46
C LEU A 118 -5.84 2.72 -13.58
N ARG A 119 -6.08 2.31 -14.82
CA ARG A 119 -5.28 2.75 -15.97
C ARG A 119 -5.35 4.26 -16.16
N SER A 120 -6.52 4.86 -16.02
CA SER A 120 -6.72 6.30 -16.19
C SER A 120 -6.02 7.12 -15.09
N VAL A 121 -6.18 6.73 -13.83
CA VAL A 121 -5.59 7.46 -12.69
C VAL A 121 -4.08 7.32 -12.71
N LEU A 122 -3.57 6.08 -12.81
CA LEU A 122 -2.13 5.84 -12.78
C LEU A 122 -1.40 6.47 -13.97
N GLY A 123 -2.03 6.52 -15.15
CA GLY A 123 -1.47 7.19 -16.33
C GLY A 123 -1.30 8.71 -16.19
N GLN A 124 -1.93 9.34 -15.18
CA GLN A 124 -1.80 10.76 -14.88
C GLN A 124 -0.70 11.08 -13.86
N HIS A 125 -0.15 10.07 -13.19
CA HIS A 125 0.86 10.21 -12.13
C HIS A 125 2.24 9.75 -12.60
N GLU A 126 3.27 10.27 -11.95
CA GLU A 126 4.64 9.82 -12.17
C GLU A 126 4.92 8.53 -11.40
N LEU A 127 5.97 7.81 -11.80
CA LEU A 127 6.35 6.56 -11.14
C LEU A 127 6.68 6.78 -9.66
N ASP A 128 7.37 7.86 -9.34
CA ASP A 128 7.73 8.19 -7.95
C ASP A 128 6.48 8.39 -7.07
N ASP A 129 5.42 9.03 -7.59
CA ASP A 129 4.14 9.18 -6.89
C ASP A 129 3.49 7.81 -6.61
N MET A 130 3.53 6.90 -7.61
CA MET A 130 2.97 5.55 -7.46
C MET A 130 3.69 4.72 -6.40
N LEU A 131 4.96 4.96 -6.17
CA LEU A 131 5.77 4.26 -5.18
C LEU A 131 5.70 4.89 -3.79
N ALA A 132 5.71 6.24 -3.71
CA ALA A 132 5.79 7.00 -2.48
C ALA A 132 4.40 7.32 -1.87
N GLU A 133 3.39 7.62 -2.71
CA GLU A 133 2.07 8.11 -2.28
C GLU A 133 0.93 7.10 -2.57
N ARG A 134 1.18 5.81 -2.36
CA ARG A 134 0.21 4.73 -2.64
C ARG A 134 -1.14 4.93 -1.97
N GLU A 135 -1.16 5.34 -0.72
CA GLU A 135 -2.40 5.56 0.04
C GLU A 135 -3.26 6.67 -0.55
N LYS A 136 -2.63 7.74 -0.98
CA LYS A 136 -3.31 8.87 -1.62
C LYS A 136 -3.92 8.47 -2.96
N LEU A 137 -3.18 7.71 -3.76
CA LEU A 137 -3.67 7.16 -5.03
C LEU A 137 -4.81 6.17 -4.81
N SER A 138 -4.69 5.26 -3.86
CA SER A 138 -5.74 4.31 -3.48
C SER A 138 -7.03 5.03 -3.06
N THR A 139 -6.92 6.10 -2.27
CA THR A 139 -8.05 6.92 -1.84
C THR A 139 -8.70 7.66 -3.02
N ASN A 140 -7.90 8.18 -3.95
CA ASN A 140 -8.40 8.84 -5.14
C ASN A 140 -9.17 7.86 -6.04
N ILE A 141 -8.60 6.68 -6.29
CA ILE A 141 -9.24 5.61 -7.07
C ILE A 141 -10.54 5.16 -6.38
N GLN A 142 -10.52 4.97 -5.06
CA GLN A 142 -11.70 4.62 -4.27
C GLN A 142 -12.82 5.66 -4.46
N THR A 143 -12.50 6.95 -4.35
CA THR A 143 -13.49 8.02 -4.49
C THR A 143 -14.11 8.05 -5.89
N ILE A 144 -13.31 7.86 -6.93
CA ILE A 144 -13.78 7.81 -8.30
C ILE A 144 -14.70 6.61 -8.52
N LEU A 145 -14.27 5.42 -8.06
CA LEU A 145 -15.04 4.19 -8.19
C LEU A 145 -16.36 4.26 -7.40
N ASP A 146 -16.33 4.74 -6.16
CA ASP A 146 -17.51 4.88 -5.30
C ASP A 146 -18.56 5.79 -5.97
N ASN A 147 -18.14 6.93 -6.53
CA ASN A 147 -19.02 7.83 -7.26
C ASN A 147 -19.62 7.19 -8.52
N GLN A 148 -18.87 6.38 -9.25
CA GLN A 148 -19.33 5.74 -10.47
C GLN A 148 -20.23 4.53 -10.21
N THR A 149 -20.03 3.82 -9.11
CA THR A 149 -20.83 2.64 -8.73
C THR A 149 -22.05 2.96 -7.88
N ASP A 150 -22.18 4.19 -7.36
CA ASP A 150 -23.33 4.63 -6.56
C ASP A 150 -24.66 4.46 -7.32
N GLY A 151 -24.67 4.75 -8.62
CA GLY A 151 -25.83 4.54 -9.50
C GLY A 151 -26.30 3.08 -9.55
N TRP A 152 -25.41 2.13 -9.33
CA TRP A 152 -25.68 0.68 -9.28
C TRP A 152 -26.04 0.18 -7.88
N GLY A 153 -26.07 1.07 -6.88
CA GLY A 153 -26.32 0.68 -5.49
C GLY A 153 -25.17 -0.11 -4.84
N ILE A 154 -23.96 0.08 -5.32
CA ILE A 154 -22.73 -0.55 -4.84
C ILE A 154 -21.88 0.50 -4.13
N LYS A 155 -21.33 0.14 -2.99
CA LYS A 155 -20.38 0.97 -2.25
C LYS A 155 -19.00 0.37 -2.24
N VAL A 156 -18.03 1.10 -2.78
CA VAL A 156 -16.62 0.76 -2.67
C VAL A 156 -16.08 1.26 -1.34
N THR A 157 -15.73 0.33 -0.47
CA THR A 157 -15.28 0.64 0.89
C THR A 157 -13.79 0.91 0.97
N HIS A 158 -12.99 0.18 0.19
CA HIS A 158 -11.55 0.32 0.17
C HIS A 158 -10.96 -0.17 -1.15
N VAL A 159 -9.88 0.50 -1.58
CA VAL A 159 -9.06 0.08 -2.73
C VAL A 159 -7.63 0.00 -2.27
N GLU A 160 -6.95 -1.07 -2.61
CA GLU A 160 -5.56 -1.30 -2.25
C GLU A 160 -4.76 -1.74 -3.47
N MET A 161 -3.71 -1.01 -3.78
CA MET A 161 -2.74 -1.42 -4.80
C MET A 161 -1.80 -2.46 -4.21
N LYS A 162 -1.79 -3.67 -4.77
CA LYS A 162 -0.94 -4.77 -4.29
C LYS A 162 0.52 -4.54 -4.66
N GLN A 163 0.79 -4.48 -5.94
CA GLN A 163 2.15 -4.53 -6.49
C GLN A 163 2.27 -3.59 -7.69
N VAL A 164 3.41 -2.94 -7.79
CA VAL A 164 3.81 -2.16 -8.95
C VAL A 164 5.08 -2.81 -9.48
N ASP A 165 4.93 -3.57 -10.56
CA ASP A 165 6.03 -4.28 -11.20
C ASP A 165 6.63 -3.43 -12.32
N LEU A 166 7.94 -3.30 -12.28
CA LEU A 166 8.73 -2.54 -13.24
C LEU A 166 9.51 -3.47 -14.15
N ASN A 167 9.82 -3.03 -15.34
CA ASN A 167 10.72 -3.75 -16.22
C ASN A 167 12.14 -3.81 -15.59
N ASP A 168 12.84 -4.95 -15.73
CA ASP A 168 14.18 -5.20 -15.19
C ASP A 168 15.21 -4.12 -15.57
N SER A 169 15.08 -3.53 -16.76
CA SER A 169 15.95 -2.43 -17.19
C SER A 169 15.75 -1.17 -16.34
N MET A 170 14.50 -0.86 -15.99
CA MET A 170 14.14 0.28 -15.16
C MET A 170 14.52 0.05 -13.70
N VAL A 171 14.32 -1.15 -13.17
CA VAL A 171 14.76 -1.53 -11.81
C VAL A 171 16.26 -1.28 -11.67
N ARG A 172 17.06 -1.68 -12.66
CA ARG A 172 18.51 -1.43 -12.67
C ARG A 172 18.86 0.07 -12.76
N ALA A 173 18.11 0.84 -13.55
CA ALA A 173 18.33 2.28 -13.68
C ALA A 173 18.04 3.02 -12.37
N ILE A 174 16.91 2.71 -11.73
CA ILE A 174 16.51 3.27 -10.43
C ILE A 174 17.51 2.86 -9.32
N ALA A 175 17.94 1.60 -9.30
CA ALA A 175 18.95 1.13 -8.34
C ALA A 175 20.26 1.94 -8.48
N LYS A 176 20.73 2.16 -9.70
CA LYS A 176 21.94 2.96 -9.96
C LYS A 176 21.76 4.43 -9.57
N GLN A 177 20.61 5.02 -9.84
CA GLN A 177 20.27 6.38 -9.41
C GLN A 177 20.23 6.50 -7.89
N ALA A 178 19.58 5.55 -7.21
CA ALA A 178 19.50 5.51 -5.75
C ALA A 178 20.90 5.34 -5.10
N GLU A 179 21.76 4.53 -5.70
CA GLU A 179 23.15 4.35 -5.25
C GLU A 179 23.94 5.67 -5.37
N ALA A 180 23.85 6.34 -6.52
CA ALA A 180 24.52 7.63 -6.74
C ALA A 180 24.01 8.72 -5.77
N GLU A 181 22.70 8.77 -5.50
CA GLU A 181 22.14 9.72 -4.55
C GLU A 181 22.55 9.41 -3.10
N ARG A 182 22.61 8.13 -2.72
CA ARG A 182 23.16 7.72 -1.41
C ARG A 182 24.61 8.10 -1.25
N GLU A 183 25.42 7.89 -2.30
CA GLU A 183 26.84 8.28 -2.29
C GLU A 183 26.99 9.81 -2.18
N ARG A 184 26.19 10.58 -2.92
CA ARG A 184 26.15 12.03 -2.83
C ARG A 184 25.81 12.49 -1.40
N ARG A 185 24.75 11.92 -0.80
CA ARG A 185 24.35 12.25 0.58
C ARG A 185 25.42 11.87 1.59
N ALA A 186 26.04 10.70 1.43
CA ALA A 186 27.14 10.28 2.30
C ALA A 186 28.31 11.25 2.25
N LYS A 187 28.70 11.73 1.06
CA LYS A 187 29.76 12.73 0.89
C LYS A 187 29.41 14.06 1.56
N VAL A 188 28.16 14.53 1.45
CA VAL A 188 27.70 15.77 2.11
C VAL A 188 27.74 15.60 3.63
N ILE A 189 27.19 14.51 4.16
CA ILE A 189 27.17 14.22 5.61
C ILE A 189 28.61 14.12 6.14
N HIS A 190 29.51 13.49 5.41
CA HIS A 190 30.92 13.38 5.79
C HIS A 190 31.58 14.75 5.85
N ALA A 191 31.38 15.58 4.80
CA ALA A 191 31.94 16.94 4.76
C ALA A 191 31.37 17.85 5.88
N GLU A 192 30.06 17.76 6.16
CA GLU A 192 29.45 18.45 7.28
C GLU A 192 30.01 17.97 8.63
N GLY A 193 30.21 16.65 8.78
CA GLY A 193 30.84 16.05 9.96
C GLY A 193 32.28 16.53 10.15
N GLU A 194 33.07 16.60 9.09
CA GLU A 194 34.44 17.15 9.13
C GLU A 194 34.45 18.63 9.52
N LEU A 195 33.54 19.43 8.96
CA LEU A 195 33.41 20.85 9.30
C LEU A 195 33.04 21.04 10.78
N GLN A 196 32.06 20.27 11.29
CA GLN A 196 31.68 20.32 12.69
C GLN A 196 32.83 19.86 13.60
N ALA A 197 33.55 18.80 13.22
CA ALA A 197 34.69 18.31 13.97
C ALA A 197 35.82 19.36 13.99
N ALA A 198 36.15 19.97 12.85
CA ALA A 198 37.15 21.01 12.74
C ALA A 198 36.77 22.23 13.60
N SER A 199 35.49 22.66 13.57
CA SER A 199 34.99 23.75 14.41
C SER A 199 35.15 23.43 15.91
N LYS A 200 34.80 22.23 16.33
CA LYS A 200 34.95 21.78 17.72
C LYS A 200 36.40 21.64 18.16
N LEU A 201 37.26 21.19 17.26
CA LEU A 201 38.71 21.13 17.52
C LEU A 201 39.31 22.54 17.68
N LEU A 202 38.90 23.50 16.85
CA LEU A 202 39.31 24.89 16.98
C LEU A 202 38.88 25.48 18.33
N GLU A 203 37.61 25.35 18.70
CA GLU A 203 37.09 25.81 19.99
C GLU A 203 37.81 25.16 21.17
N SER A 204 38.12 23.86 21.07
CA SER A 204 38.91 23.12 22.05
C SER A 204 40.34 23.66 22.14
N ALA A 205 40.98 23.92 21.00
CA ALA A 205 42.34 24.44 20.94
C ALA A 205 42.42 25.85 21.53
N GLU A 206 41.47 26.74 21.21
CA GLU A 206 41.37 28.09 21.80
C GLU A 206 41.19 28.04 23.33
N THR A 207 40.39 27.08 23.82
CA THR A 207 40.19 26.91 25.26
C THR A 207 41.43 26.40 25.96
N LEU A 208 42.15 25.46 25.38
CA LEU A 208 43.41 24.93 25.90
C LEU A 208 44.56 25.97 25.80
N ALA A 209 44.57 26.83 24.79
CA ALA A 209 45.57 27.86 24.64
C ALA A 209 45.55 28.96 25.73
N LYS A 210 44.40 29.11 26.45
CA LYS A 210 44.27 30.03 27.58
C LYS A 210 45.13 29.66 28.81
N GLN A 211 45.49 28.36 28.92
CA GLN A 211 46.32 27.85 30.01
C GLN A 211 47.37 26.86 29.49
N PRO A 212 48.66 27.28 29.45
CA PRO A 212 49.74 26.43 28.89
C PRO A 212 49.88 25.05 29.52
N GLU A 213 49.56 24.95 30.85
CA GLU A 213 49.62 23.70 31.57
C GLU A 213 48.57 22.69 31.08
N ALA A 214 47.43 23.16 30.57
CA ALA A 214 46.38 22.30 30.04
C ALA A 214 46.81 21.54 28.80
N ILE A 215 47.64 22.13 27.97
CA ILE A 215 48.20 21.51 26.77
C ILE A 215 49.12 20.32 27.15
N GLN A 216 49.94 20.50 28.21
CA GLN A 216 50.81 19.42 28.71
C GLN A 216 50.04 18.29 29.29
N LEU A 217 48.99 18.53 30.05
CA LEU A 217 48.07 17.50 30.55
C LEU A 217 47.40 16.73 29.43
N ARG A 218 46.92 17.44 28.41
CA ARG A 218 46.30 16.80 27.22
C ARG A 218 47.28 15.94 26.46
N TYR A 219 48.55 16.39 26.33
CA TYR A 219 49.61 15.59 25.71
C TYR A 219 49.89 14.29 26.46
N LEU A 220 50.00 14.34 27.81
CA LEU A 220 50.16 13.18 28.68
C LEU A 220 48.97 12.23 28.60
N GLN A 221 47.76 12.78 28.52
CA GLN A 221 46.54 11.97 28.40
C GLN A 221 46.50 11.20 27.07
N THR A 222 46.83 11.87 25.95
CA THR A 222 46.88 11.26 24.63
C THR A 222 47.99 10.16 24.57
N LEU A 223 49.13 10.38 25.22
CA LEU A 223 50.17 9.36 25.36
C LEU A 223 49.67 8.14 26.13
N THR A 224 48.88 8.33 27.17
CA THR A 224 48.31 7.24 27.95
C THR A 224 47.29 6.43 27.13
N GLU A 225 46.48 7.12 26.30
CA GLU A 225 45.52 6.48 25.38
C GLU A 225 46.24 5.63 24.33
N ILE A 226 47.29 6.17 23.70
CA ILE A 226 48.08 5.44 22.69
C ILE A 226 48.85 4.26 23.34
N ALA A 227 49.36 4.43 24.55
CA ALA A 227 50.08 3.37 25.27
C ALA A 227 49.16 2.25 25.77
N SER A 228 47.86 2.48 25.89
CA SER A 228 46.90 1.44 26.32
C SER A 228 46.52 0.46 25.21
N ASP A 229 46.66 0.85 23.94
CA ASP A 229 46.45 -0.05 22.80
C ASP A 229 47.68 -0.95 22.61
N LYS A 230 47.44 -2.26 22.50
CA LYS A 230 48.46 -3.34 22.42
C LYS A 230 49.33 -3.30 21.16
N SER A 231 49.54 -2.16 20.51
CA SER A 231 50.44 -2.02 19.36
C SER A 231 51.80 -1.46 19.82
N ASN A 232 52.87 -2.24 19.62
CA ASN A 232 54.23 -1.89 20.00
C ASN A 232 54.93 -0.80 19.17
N THR A 233 54.18 0.01 18.45
CA THR A 233 54.78 1.06 17.60
C THR A 233 54.29 2.43 18.06
N ILE A 234 55.13 3.18 18.76
CA ILE A 234 54.88 4.55 19.18
C ILE A 234 55.48 5.47 18.13
N VAL A 235 54.64 6.13 17.31
CA VAL A 235 55.05 7.16 16.38
C VAL A 235 55.06 8.50 17.10
N PHE A 236 56.25 9.07 17.39
CA PHE A 236 56.39 10.38 17.98
C PHE A 236 56.52 11.44 16.84
N PRO A 237 55.50 12.29 16.61
CA PRO A 237 55.66 13.44 15.74
C PRO A 237 56.51 14.51 16.45
N LEU A 238 57.76 14.54 16.20
CA LEU A 238 58.65 15.62 16.69
C LEU A 238 58.42 16.84 15.83
N PRO A 239 58.01 18.01 16.40
CA PRO A 239 57.92 19.25 15.63
C PRO A 239 59.33 19.76 15.30
N MET A 240 59.80 19.45 14.09
CA MET A 240 61.15 19.78 13.62
C MET A 240 61.49 21.26 13.71
N GLU A 241 60.52 22.14 13.66
CA GLU A 241 60.71 23.60 13.79
C GLU A 241 61.25 24.03 15.16
N ARG A 242 60.83 23.37 16.25
CA ARG A 242 61.34 23.65 17.61
C ARG A 242 62.75 23.10 17.85
N ILE A 243 63.07 21.97 17.21
CA ILE A 243 64.39 21.36 17.32
C ILE A 243 65.42 22.27 16.56
N GLY A 244 65.04 22.80 15.39
CA GLY A 244 65.86 23.73 14.65
C GLY A 244 66.15 25.07 15.40
N ALA A 245 65.20 25.55 16.19
CA ALA A 245 65.41 26.73 17.04
C ALA A 245 66.36 26.41 18.24
N MET A 246 66.18 25.27 18.88
CA MET A 246 67.02 24.83 20.02
C MET A 246 68.46 24.51 19.63
N LEU A 247 68.70 23.96 18.44
CA LEU A 247 70.02 23.74 17.88
C LEU A 247 70.73 25.06 17.50
N ARG A 248 70.02 26.07 17.02
CA ARG A 248 70.58 27.39 16.72
C ARG A 248 71.03 28.13 17.98
N ASP A 249 70.33 27.95 19.11
CA ASP A 249 70.71 28.56 20.38
C ASP A 249 71.93 27.87 21.04
N LEU A 250 72.15 26.56 20.77
CA LEU A 250 73.30 25.82 21.21
C LEU A 250 74.56 26.10 20.39
N THR A 251 74.40 26.55 19.15
CA THR A 251 75.56 26.89 18.28
C THR A 251 75.99 28.35 18.39
N LYS A 252 75.28 29.15 19.21
CA LYS A 252 75.60 30.58 19.50
C LYS A 252 76.35 30.80 20.82
N LYS A 253 76.76 29.74 21.48
CA LYS A 253 77.66 29.79 22.59
C LYS A 253 78.99 29.17 22.16
#